data_4c74773afa07749e57fd4f57f7c9d388
#
_entry.id   4c74773afa07749e57fd4f57f7c9d388
#
_cell.length_a   1.000
_cell.length_b   1.000
_cell.length_c   1.000
_cell.angle_alpha   90.00
_cell.angle_beta   90.00
_cell.angle_gamma   90.00
#
_symmetry.space_group_name_H-M   'P 1'
#
loop_
_entity.id
_entity.type
_entity.pdbx_description
1 polymer ?
#
loop_
_entity_poly.entity_id
_entity_poly.type
_entity_poly.pdbx_seq_one_letter_code
_entity_poly.pdbx_strand_id
1 'polypeptide(L)'
;MDGLNNPDALSSVAVTAFHDLASIAPQQLWSGYRARAVHGERLTLAVVEIEPGAELPEHRHVNEQLGMVLRGELRFRVGEEERTVGPGGIWRISSETPHAAAAGPGGAVVVDVFSPPRDDWSEIEAEAPRPAVWP
;
A
#
# COMPACT_ATOMS: atom_id res chain seq x y z
N MET A 1 32.24 13.38 12.81
CA MET A 1 31.17 12.85 11.96
C MET A 1 31.50 13.09 10.50
N ASP A 2 32.06 12.09 9.91
CA ASP A 2 32.51 12.18 8.53
C ASP A 2 31.36 12.15 7.53
N GLY A 3 30.21 11.67 7.97
CA GLY A 3 29.06 11.54 7.11
C GLY A 3 28.56 12.84 6.48
N LEU A 4 28.80 13.97 7.14
CA LEU A 4 28.36 15.27 6.64
C LEU A 4 29.16 15.74 5.43
N ASN A 5 30.35 15.19 5.23
CA ASN A 5 31.20 15.53 4.10
C ASN A 5 31.11 14.54 2.95
N ASN A 6 30.25 13.53 3.10
CA ASN A 6 30.05 12.49 2.11
C ASN A 6 28.79 12.84 1.30
N PRO A 7 28.85 12.91 -0.03
CA PRO A 7 27.68 13.18 -0.86
C PRO A 7 26.51 12.21 -0.58
N ASP A 8 26.80 10.93 -0.33
CA ASP A 8 25.76 9.96 -0.01
C ASP A 8 25.12 10.25 1.35
N ALA A 9 25.91 10.70 2.30
CA ALA A 9 25.39 11.10 3.61
C ALA A 9 24.53 12.35 3.52
N LEU A 10 24.87 13.30 2.62
CA LEU A 10 24.05 14.46 2.38
C LEU A 10 22.70 14.08 1.77
N SER A 11 22.71 13.12 0.84
CA SER A 11 21.47 12.58 0.29
C SER A 11 20.65 11.90 1.37
N SER A 12 21.30 11.17 2.30
CA SER A 12 20.63 10.53 3.43
C SER A 12 20.03 11.53 4.40
N VAL A 13 20.65 12.69 4.58
CA VAL A 13 20.13 13.76 5.44
C VAL A 13 18.79 14.29 4.90
N ALA A 14 18.56 14.22 3.59
CA ALA A 14 17.29 14.59 2.99
C ALA A 14 16.16 13.58 3.29
N VAL A 15 16.51 12.37 3.74
CA VAL A 15 15.51 11.35 4.13
C VAL A 15 15.05 11.67 5.54
N THR A 16 13.78 11.99 5.66
CA THR A 16 13.17 12.28 6.96
C THR A 16 12.59 11.02 7.59
N ALA A 17 12.54 11.01 8.92
CA ALA A 17 11.85 9.95 9.65
C ALA A 17 10.32 10.10 9.60
N PHE A 18 9.84 11.28 9.25
CA PHE A 18 8.41 11.60 9.27
C PHE A 18 7.89 11.92 7.87
N HIS A 19 6.70 11.45 7.58
CA HIS A 19 6.00 11.71 6.34
C HIS A 19 4.54 12.04 6.63
N ASP A 20 3.96 12.90 5.81
CA ASP A 20 2.52 13.17 5.83
C ASP A 20 1.90 12.45 4.65
N LEU A 21 0.87 11.67 4.92
CA LEU A 21 0.21 10.88 3.88
C LEU A 21 -0.22 11.74 2.69
N ALA A 22 -0.81 12.90 2.98
CA ALA A 22 -1.31 13.79 1.94
C ALA A 22 -0.20 14.34 1.02
N SER A 23 1.05 14.31 1.47
CA SER A 23 2.20 14.80 0.69
C SER A 23 2.83 13.73 -0.18
N ILE A 24 2.38 12.48 -0.06
CA ILE A 24 2.91 11.39 -0.86
C ILE A 24 2.09 11.30 -2.15
N ALA A 25 2.74 11.43 -3.30
CA ALA A 25 2.08 11.28 -4.58
C ALA A 25 1.63 9.82 -4.76
N PRO A 26 0.38 9.59 -5.16
CA PRO A 26 -0.11 8.23 -5.30
C PRO A 26 0.45 7.52 -6.52
N GLN A 27 0.56 6.20 -6.41
CA GLN A 27 0.91 5.32 -7.51
C GLN A 27 -0.27 4.42 -7.80
N GLN A 28 -0.70 4.34 -9.04
CA GLN A 28 -1.78 3.44 -9.42
C GLN A 28 -1.22 2.04 -9.61
N LEU A 29 -1.54 1.16 -8.67
CA LEU A 29 -1.07 -0.23 -8.69
C LEU A 29 -1.89 -1.07 -9.68
N TRP A 30 -3.18 -0.83 -9.70
CA TRP A 30 -4.17 -1.45 -10.58
C TRP A 30 -5.21 -0.39 -10.90
N SER A 31 -6.03 -0.64 -11.90
CA SER A 31 -7.13 0.28 -12.19
C SER A 31 -8.01 0.49 -10.95
N GLY A 32 -8.07 1.73 -10.48
CA GLY A 32 -8.82 2.09 -9.28
C GLY A 32 -8.16 1.81 -7.95
N TYR A 33 -6.90 1.35 -7.94
CA TYR A 33 -6.13 1.09 -6.72
C TYR A 33 -4.93 2.02 -6.68
N ARG A 34 -4.95 2.99 -5.79
CA ARG A 34 -3.86 3.97 -5.64
C ARG A 34 -3.22 3.86 -4.28
N ALA A 35 -1.92 3.66 -4.27
CA ALA A 35 -1.14 3.53 -3.04
C ALA A 35 -0.31 4.77 -2.77
N ARG A 36 -0.27 5.16 -1.51
CA ARG A 36 0.67 6.13 -0.97
C ARG A 36 1.54 5.37 0.01
N ALA A 37 2.82 5.21 -0.33
CA ALA A 37 3.67 4.28 0.38
C ALA A 37 4.94 4.92 0.91
N VAL A 38 5.40 4.39 2.04
CA VAL A 38 6.73 4.65 2.59
C VAL A 38 7.45 3.32 2.68
N HIS A 39 8.63 3.26 2.07
CA HIS A 39 9.46 2.05 2.05
C HIS A 39 10.56 2.18 3.09
N GLY A 40 10.61 1.22 4.01
CA GLY A 40 11.69 1.07 4.96
C GLY A 40 12.73 0.08 4.43
N GLU A 41 13.67 -0.30 5.27
CA GLU A 41 14.70 -1.28 4.91
C GLU A 41 14.12 -2.68 4.79
N ARG A 42 13.13 -3.01 5.61
CA ARG A 42 12.60 -4.37 5.73
C ARG A 42 11.13 -4.49 5.43
N LEU A 43 10.44 -3.37 5.27
CA LEU A 43 9.01 -3.39 5.03
C LEU A 43 8.55 -2.13 4.29
N THR A 44 7.36 -2.23 3.73
CA THR A 44 6.66 -1.12 3.12
C THR A 44 5.33 -0.93 3.84
N LEU A 45 5.02 0.32 4.20
CA LEU A 45 3.70 0.70 4.67
C LEU A 45 2.99 1.43 3.53
N ALA A 46 1.77 1.04 3.22
CA ALA A 46 0.99 1.70 2.18
C ALA A 46 -0.44 1.94 2.65
N VAL A 47 -0.95 3.12 2.37
CA VAL A 47 -2.39 3.39 2.45
C VAL A 47 -2.90 3.35 1.02
N VAL A 48 -3.90 2.51 0.78
CA VAL A 48 -4.42 2.27 -0.56
C VAL A 48 -5.86 2.79 -0.64
N GLU A 49 -6.09 3.68 -1.59
CA GLU A 49 -7.40 4.23 -1.90
C GLU A 49 -7.98 3.40 -3.04
N ILE A 50 -9.16 2.85 -2.82
CA ILE A 50 -9.79 1.92 -3.76
C ILE A 50 -11.11 2.52 -4.21
N GLU A 51 -11.25 2.73 -5.52
CA GLU A 51 -12.44 3.31 -6.09
C GLU A 51 -13.64 2.36 -5.97
N PRO A 52 -14.88 2.92 -5.93
CA PRO A 52 -16.08 2.09 -5.88
C PRO A 52 -16.08 1.03 -6.97
N GLY A 53 -16.32 -0.21 -6.59
CA GLY A 53 -16.41 -1.33 -7.50
C GLY A 53 -15.11 -1.77 -8.16
N ALA A 54 -13.97 -1.16 -7.81
CA ALA A 54 -12.69 -1.53 -8.41
C ALA A 54 -12.31 -2.97 -8.03
N GLU A 55 -11.77 -3.70 -9.00
CA GLU A 55 -11.41 -5.09 -8.83
C GLU A 55 -9.91 -5.27 -8.88
N LEU A 56 -9.38 -6.05 -7.94
CA LEU A 56 -8.01 -6.50 -7.93
C LEU A 56 -7.99 -7.95 -8.36
N PRO A 57 -7.47 -8.26 -9.57
CA PRO A 57 -7.42 -9.64 -10.04
C PRO A 57 -6.59 -10.53 -9.13
N GLU A 58 -6.85 -11.83 -9.18
CA GLU A 58 -6.04 -12.77 -8.44
C GLU A 58 -4.57 -12.62 -8.81
N HIS A 59 -3.75 -12.50 -7.80
CA HIS A 59 -2.30 -12.38 -7.94
C HIS A 59 -1.64 -12.89 -6.67
N ARG A 60 -0.33 -13.04 -6.72
CA ARG A 60 0.49 -13.40 -5.57
C ARG A 60 1.86 -12.75 -5.70
N HIS A 61 2.54 -12.65 -4.58
CA HIS A 61 3.86 -12.03 -4.51
C HIS A 61 4.65 -12.64 -3.36
N VAL A 62 5.95 -12.46 -3.41
CA VAL A 62 6.87 -13.00 -2.40
C VAL A 62 6.65 -12.36 -1.04
N ASN A 63 6.19 -11.11 -1.00
CA ASN A 63 6.01 -10.38 0.25
C ASN A 63 4.91 -10.99 1.11
N GLU A 64 5.16 -11.14 2.39
CA GLU A 64 4.10 -11.30 3.36
C GLU A 64 3.35 -9.98 3.47
N GLN A 65 2.05 -10.04 3.68
CA GLN A 65 1.21 -8.86 3.74
C GLN A 65 0.25 -8.92 4.90
N LEU A 66 0.21 -7.85 5.70
CA LEU A 66 -0.83 -7.64 6.71
C LEU A 66 -1.57 -6.38 6.33
N GLY A 67 -2.87 -6.38 6.53
CA GLY A 67 -3.64 -5.18 6.21
C GLY A 67 -4.93 -5.07 7.00
N MET A 68 -5.52 -3.88 6.95
CA MET A 68 -6.74 -3.57 7.66
C MET A 68 -7.57 -2.56 6.87
N VAL A 69 -8.87 -2.74 6.88
CA VAL A 69 -9.78 -1.74 6.33
C VAL A 69 -9.88 -0.56 7.30
N LEU A 70 -9.64 0.64 6.77
CA LEU A 70 -9.82 1.90 7.51
C LEU A 70 -11.21 2.49 7.26
N ARG A 71 -11.70 2.37 6.01
CA ARG A 71 -13.00 2.92 5.60
C ARG A 71 -13.56 2.11 4.44
N GLY A 72 -14.87 1.99 4.37
CA GLY A 72 -15.54 1.26 3.31
C GLY A 72 -15.50 -0.25 3.53
N GLU A 73 -15.62 -1.00 2.46
CA GLU A 73 -15.58 -2.46 2.55
C GLU A 73 -14.99 -3.10 1.32
N LEU A 74 -14.41 -4.27 1.53
CA LEU A 74 -13.87 -5.11 0.48
C LEU A 74 -14.49 -6.50 0.57
N ARG A 75 -14.81 -7.07 -0.58
CA ARG A 75 -14.94 -8.52 -0.70
C ARG A 75 -13.54 -9.04 -0.99
N PHE A 76 -12.99 -9.83 -0.07
CA PHE A 76 -11.60 -10.25 -0.14
C PHE A 76 -11.49 -11.76 -0.09
N ARG A 77 -10.73 -12.32 -1.01
CA ARG A 77 -10.40 -13.74 -1.01
C ARG A 77 -8.90 -13.91 -0.82
N VAL A 78 -8.52 -14.70 0.17
CA VAL A 78 -7.13 -15.06 0.45
C VAL A 78 -7.05 -16.58 0.46
N GLY A 79 -6.33 -17.15 -0.49
CA GLY A 79 -6.39 -18.59 -0.71
C GLY A 79 -7.82 -19.01 -1.00
N GLU A 80 -8.38 -19.87 -0.16
CA GLU A 80 -9.76 -20.35 -0.31
C GLU A 80 -10.76 -19.63 0.59
N GLU A 81 -10.28 -18.76 1.48
CA GLU A 81 -11.17 -18.00 2.37
C GLU A 81 -11.64 -16.73 1.68
N GLU A 82 -12.94 -16.50 1.75
CA GLU A 82 -13.54 -15.28 1.21
C GLU A 82 -14.43 -14.63 2.26
N ARG A 83 -14.30 -13.32 2.40
CA ARG A 83 -15.12 -12.52 3.31
C ARG A 83 -15.39 -11.14 2.76
N THR A 84 -16.49 -10.55 3.19
CA THR A 84 -16.70 -9.13 3.12
C THR A 84 -16.08 -8.51 4.37
N VAL A 85 -15.14 -7.59 4.18
CA VAL A 85 -14.34 -7.01 5.27
C VAL A 85 -14.65 -5.54 5.36
N GLY A 86 -15.11 -5.11 6.53
CA GLY A 86 -15.36 -3.70 6.83
C GLY A 86 -14.31 -3.11 7.77
N PRO A 87 -14.51 -1.84 8.21
CA PRO A 87 -13.53 -1.16 9.06
C PRO A 87 -13.13 -1.97 10.29
N GLY A 88 -11.82 -2.07 10.51
CA GLY A 88 -11.27 -2.88 11.59
C GLY A 88 -11.04 -4.34 11.24
N GLY A 89 -11.54 -4.81 10.09
CA GLY A 89 -11.24 -6.15 9.60
C GLY A 89 -9.80 -6.22 9.12
N ILE A 90 -9.12 -7.33 9.43
CA ILE A 90 -7.70 -7.51 9.21
C ILE A 90 -7.46 -8.78 8.40
N TRP A 91 -6.51 -8.74 7.48
CA TRP A 91 -6.04 -9.91 6.75
C TRP A 91 -4.55 -10.15 6.99
N ARG A 92 -4.19 -11.42 6.87
CA ARG A 92 -2.79 -11.86 6.88
C ARG A 92 -2.60 -12.75 5.66
N ILE A 93 -1.70 -12.37 4.79
CA ILE A 93 -1.42 -13.09 3.56
C ILE A 93 0.03 -13.57 3.61
N SER A 94 0.21 -14.88 3.67
CA SER A 94 1.55 -15.47 3.63
C SER A 94 2.14 -15.32 2.24
N SER A 95 3.48 -15.36 2.17
CA SER A 95 4.20 -15.30 0.90
C SER A 95 3.59 -16.23 -0.15
N GLU A 96 3.40 -15.74 -1.37
CA GLU A 96 2.94 -16.51 -2.52
C GLU A 96 1.51 -17.06 -2.41
N THR A 97 0.71 -16.58 -1.47
CA THR A 97 -0.69 -16.99 -1.38
C THR A 97 -1.53 -16.19 -2.36
N PRO A 98 -2.25 -16.85 -3.27
CA PRO A 98 -3.13 -16.15 -4.20
C PRO A 98 -4.21 -15.37 -3.48
N HIS A 99 -4.46 -14.14 -3.91
CA HIS A 99 -5.51 -13.31 -3.34
C HIS A 99 -6.11 -12.37 -4.38
N ALA A 100 -7.35 -11.98 -4.13
CA ALA A 100 -8.12 -11.12 -5.00
C ALA A 100 -9.09 -10.30 -4.16
N ALA A 101 -9.48 -9.15 -4.65
CA ALA A 101 -10.42 -8.30 -3.92
C ALA A 101 -11.28 -7.48 -4.88
N ALA A 102 -12.42 -7.04 -4.37
CA ALA A 102 -13.27 -6.07 -5.05
C ALA A 102 -13.84 -5.11 -4.02
N ALA A 103 -13.79 -3.83 -4.32
CA ALA A 103 -14.36 -2.81 -3.44
C ALA A 103 -15.89 -2.83 -3.54
N GLY A 104 -16.55 -2.54 -2.43
CA GLY A 104 -17.98 -2.30 -2.42
C GLY A 104 -18.37 -1.01 -3.15
N PRO A 105 -19.67 -0.70 -3.20
CA PRO A 105 -20.17 0.45 -3.96
C PRO A 105 -19.70 1.81 -3.44
N GLY A 106 -19.22 1.87 -2.21
CA GLY A 106 -18.65 3.09 -1.62
C GLY A 106 -17.14 3.18 -1.72
N GLY A 107 -16.47 2.22 -2.34
CA GLY A 107 -15.02 2.13 -2.34
C GLY A 107 -14.47 1.70 -0.99
N ALA A 108 -13.17 1.80 -0.83
CA ALA A 108 -12.51 1.47 0.43
C ALA A 108 -11.19 2.21 0.57
N VAL A 109 -10.75 2.35 1.80
CA VAL A 109 -9.39 2.76 2.13
C VAL A 109 -8.82 1.72 3.07
N VAL A 110 -7.65 1.22 2.73
CA VAL A 110 -6.99 0.17 3.53
C VAL A 110 -5.56 0.59 3.83
N VAL A 111 -5.01 0.04 4.90
CA VAL A 111 -3.58 0.10 5.17
C VAL A 111 -2.99 -1.29 5.03
N ASP A 112 -1.88 -1.38 4.32
CA ASP A 112 -1.16 -2.63 4.12
C ASP A 112 0.30 -2.47 4.52
N VAL A 113 0.86 -3.53 5.09
CA VAL A 113 2.29 -3.63 5.39
C VAL A 113 2.82 -4.86 4.67
N PHE A 114 3.92 -4.68 3.95
CA PHE A 114 4.56 -5.74 3.18
C PHE A 114 6.00 -5.96 3.68
N SER A 115 6.43 -7.20 3.74
CA SER A 115 7.82 -7.55 4.03
C SER A 115 8.25 -8.75 3.16
N PRO A 116 9.37 -8.67 2.45
CA PRO A 116 10.27 -7.52 2.28
C PRO A 116 9.58 -6.34 1.58
N PRO A 117 10.27 -5.19 1.46
CA PRO A 117 9.67 -4.01 0.82
C PRO A 117 9.23 -4.26 -0.61
N ARG A 118 8.26 -3.47 -1.05
CA ARG A 118 7.74 -3.54 -2.43
C ARG A 118 8.67 -2.79 -3.39
N ASP A 119 9.87 -3.33 -3.59
CA ASP A 119 10.85 -2.74 -4.51
C ASP A 119 10.34 -2.70 -5.95
N ASP A 120 9.44 -3.61 -6.31
CA ASP A 120 8.79 -3.65 -7.62
C ASP A 120 7.96 -2.39 -7.90
N TRP A 121 7.49 -1.70 -6.86
CA TRP A 121 6.72 -0.45 -7.04
C TRP A 121 7.60 0.73 -7.48
N SER A 122 8.91 0.63 -7.37
CA SER A 122 9.81 1.69 -7.82
C SER A 122 9.68 1.96 -9.32
N GLU A 123 9.20 1.01 -10.08
CA GLU A 123 9.00 1.15 -11.52
C GLU A 123 7.64 1.74 -11.90
N ILE A 124 6.75 1.90 -10.92
CA ILE A 124 5.44 2.51 -11.14
C ILE A 124 5.59 4.02 -10.99
N GLU A 125 5.26 4.74 -12.04
CA GLU A 125 5.33 6.20 -12.02
C GLU A 125 4.28 6.77 -11.08
N ALA A 126 4.67 7.77 -10.29
CA ALA A 126 3.72 8.47 -9.43
C ALA A 126 2.78 9.31 -10.29
N GLU A 127 1.53 9.34 -9.92
CA GLU A 127 0.55 10.22 -10.55
C GLU A 127 0.74 11.67 -10.08
N ALA A 128 0.07 12.59 -10.76
CA ALA A 128 0.07 13.98 -10.32
C ALA A 128 -0.47 14.07 -8.87
N PRO A 129 0.05 15.00 -8.06
CA PRO A 129 -0.43 15.19 -6.70
C PRO A 129 -1.95 15.40 -6.67
N ARG A 130 -2.61 14.75 -5.73
CA ARG A 130 -4.04 14.86 -5.52
C ARG A 130 -4.34 14.70 -4.02
N PRO A 131 -5.45 15.28 -3.54
CA PRO A 131 -5.80 15.15 -2.12
C PRO A 131 -5.97 13.69 -1.71
N ALA A 132 -5.50 13.37 -0.51
CA ALA A 132 -5.77 12.07 0.08
C ALA A 132 -7.24 12.01 0.52
N VAL A 133 -7.86 10.83 0.38
CA VAL A 133 -9.25 10.65 0.80
C VAL A 133 -9.37 10.22 2.25
N TRP A 134 -8.25 9.87 2.89
CA TRP A 134 -8.19 9.46 4.28
C TRP A 134 -7.05 10.22 4.98
N PRO A 135 -7.17 10.61 6.24
CA PRO A 135 -8.27 10.41 7.16
C PRO A 135 -9.53 11.14 6.86
#